data_bab4aca07a6728c4264162f9a3c085bf
#
_entry.id   bab4aca07a6728c4264162f9a3c085bf
#
_cell.length_a   1.000
_cell.length_b   1.000
_cell.length_c   1.000
_cell.angle_alpha   90.00
_cell.angle_beta   90.00
_cell.angle_gamma   90.00
#
_symmetry.space_group_name_H-M   'P 1'
#
loop_
_entity.id
_entity.type
_entity.pdbx_description
1 polymer ?
#
loop_
_entity_poly.entity_id
_entity_poly.type
_entity_poly.pdbx_seq_one_letter_code
_entity_poly.pdbx_strand_id
1 'polypeptide(L)'
;MDINAHYRTIADGRKENIGSVPLLASQLEEKDSIFGGVERLEACIAYAVQEYKPECLVIATSCVAGVIGDDVESVARRAEKLYKLPVLSLDCCGFLDGEYYQGYYGITELLVKRFMQPLPRKSGQVVLLGDNGGPWGHYAQEVTRLLNAMGIKVLGQFPGYMPFKDLPKVATAEAIIVLGGRGQTHVGLSKIAELLQERLGIPYLAKYPVGWDNTQKWLEDVGRLLGREQAAARVLVEEQQLFTKRLQAYLKVTRNKKTVLCIGRLLQYFHPEAVLTTIRLLQLDLIGVVLLDAYEPKEKQKMVQELAKHPELKLYSADEGEALLQKADLVLTTHELQNRQLKQIFLPMLPRVGTKGELDFMEMIYRRLCSKIKGGLSYV
;
A
#
# COMPACT_ATOMS: atom_id res chain seq x y z
N MET A 1 1.30 22.89 -8.54
CA MET A 1 2.20 22.24 -7.56
C MET A 1 3.20 21.45 -8.36
N ASP A 2 4.48 21.74 -8.22
CA ASP A 2 5.52 21.02 -8.99
C ASP A 2 5.66 19.58 -8.44
N ILE A 3 5.18 18.62 -9.21
CA ILE A 3 5.25 17.19 -8.89
C ILE A 3 6.70 16.76 -8.68
N ASN A 4 7.64 17.35 -9.44
CA ASN A 4 9.07 17.11 -9.28
C ASN A 4 9.59 17.53 -7.90
N ALA A 5 9.13 18.68 -7.38
CA ALA A 5 9.50 19.15 -6.05
C ALA A 5 8.98 18.20 -4.97
N HIS A 6 7.76 17.69 -5.12
CA HIS A 6 7.17 16.74 -4.18
C HIS A 6 7.99 15.44 -4.09
N TYR A 7 8.32 14.82 -5.21
CA TYR A 7 9.13 13.59 -5.24
C TYR A 7 10.56 13.81 -4.76
N ARG A 8 11.19 14.96 -5.09
CA ARG A 8 12.50 15.33 -4.56
C ARG A 8 12.46 15.49 -3.03
N THR A 9 11.46 16.16 -2.49
CA THR A 9 11.31 16.32 -1.04
C THR A 9 11.17 15.00 -0.31
N ILE A 10 10.42 14.03 -0.90
CA ILE A 10 10.32 12.68 -0.36
C ILE A 10 11.66 11.96 -0.41
N ALA A 11 12.43 12.11 -1.50
CA ALA A 11 13.74 11.48 -1.66
C ALA A 11 14.80 12.09 -0.73
N ASP A 12 14.84 13.41 -0.60
CA ASP A 12 15.80 14.15 0.24
C ASP A 12 15.57 13.92 1.74
N GLY A 13 14.35 13.62 2.16
CA GLY A 13 14.03 13.26 3.53
C GLY A 13 14.48 11.84 3.93
N ARG A 14 14.97 11.04 2.98
CA ARG A 14 15.46 9.67 3.21
C ARG A 14 16.97 9.69 3.38
N LYS A 15 17.44 9.22 4.52
CA LYS A 15 18.88 9.18 4.88
C LYS A 15 19.74 8.23 4.04
N GLU A 16 19.18 7.47 3.12
CA GLU A 16 19.90 6.56 2.24
C GLU A 16 19.88 7.08 0.80
N ASN A 17 21.08 7.12 0.18
CA ASN A 17 21.35 7.51 -1.22
C ASN A 17 20.73 6.55 -2.25
N ILE A 18 19.45 6.28 -2.17
CA ILE A 18 18.75 5.76 -3.33
C ILE A 18 18.38 6.99 -4.13
N GLY A 19 19.19 7.27 -5.15
CA GLY A 19 18.98 8.40 -6.04
C GLY A 19 17.52 8.40 -6.50
N SER A 20 16.82 9.52 -6.33
CA SER A 20 15.50 9.70 -6.90
C SER A 20 15.59 9.54 -8.41
N VAL A 21 14.67 8.77 -8.99
CA VAL A 21 14.56 8.72 -10.45
C VAL A 21 14.27 10.13 -10.96
N PRO A 22 15.10 10.70 -11.86
CA PRO A 22 14.83 12.01 -12.44
C PRO A 22 13.48 11.99 -13.17
N LEU A 23 12.63 12.96 -12.88
CA LEU A 23 11.37 13.17 -13.58
C LEU A 23 11.49 14.43 -14.41
N LEU A 24 11.37 14.28 -15.72
CA LEU A 24 11.44 15.35 -16.70
C LEU A 24 10.09 15.59 -17.35
N ALA A 25 9.84 16.81 -17.78
CA ALA A 25 8.65 17.17 -18.55
C ALA A 25 9.07 17.73 -19.91
N SER A 26 8.42 17.29 -20.99
CA SER A 26 8.65 17.81 -22.33
C SER A 26 8.13 19.24 -22.55
N GLN A 27 7.37 19.79 -21.57
CA GLN A 27 6.86 21.17 -21.55
C GLN A 27 6.07 21.55 -22.82
N LEU A 28 4.97 20.84 -23.08
CA LEU A 28 4.07 21.17 -24.18
C LEU A 28 3.53 22.60 -24.05
N GLU A 29 3.54 23.33 -25.16
CA GLU A 29 2.97 24.68 -25.34
C GLU A 29 1.66 24.61 -26.16
N GLU A 30 0.90 25.71 -26.22
CA GLU A 30 -0.35 25.76 -26.95
C GLU A 30 -0.20 25.34 -28.43
N LYS A 31 0.89 25.75 -29.08
CA LYS A 31 1.18 25.37 -30.48
C LYS A 31 1.32 23.85 -30.66
N ASP A 32 1.84 23.16 -29.67
CA ASP A 32 2.06 21.72 -29.73
C ASP A 32 0.73 20.95 -29.67
N SER A 33 -0.35 21.59 -29.18
CA SER A 33 -1.70 21.01 -29.25
C SER A 33 -2.26 20.93 -30.68
N ILE A 34 -1.69 21.69 -31.60
CA ILE A 34 -2.10 21.73 -33.02
C ILE A 34 -1.12 20.92 -33.88
N PHE A 35 0.17 21.06 -33.65
CA PHE A 35 1.23 20.48 -34.49
C PHE A 35 1.85 19.21 -33.95
N GLY A 36 1.46 18.79 -32.74
CA GLY A 36 2.06 17.65 -32.00
C GLY A 36 3.26 18.04 -31.14
N GLY A 37 3.53 17.25 -30.11
CA GLY A 37 4.62 17.44 -29.13
C GLY A 37 5.84 16.57 -29.36
N VAL A 38 5.92 15.84 -30.48
CA VAL A 38 6.98 14.85 -30.73
C VAL A 38 8.38 15.47 -30.71
N GLU A 39 8.60 16.64 -31.30
CA GLU A 39 9.93 17.30 -31.33
C GLU A 39 10.39 17.65 -29.89
N ARG A 40 9.47 18.12 -29.04
CA ARG A 40 9.79 18.42 -27.65
C ARG A 40 10.09 17.17 -26.83
N LEU A 41 9.37 16.09 -27.11
CA LEU A 41 9.63 14.80 -26.46
C LEU A 41 11.01 14.27 -26.87
N GLU A 42 11.37 14.33 -28.15
CA GLU A 42 12.69 13.91 -28.63
C GLU A 42 13.83 14.76 -28.02
N ALA A 43 13.64 16.08 -27.92
CA ALA A 43 14.59 16.97 -27.25
C ALA A 43 14.73 16.64 -25.77
N CYS A 44 13.62 16.35 -25.07
CA CYS A 44 13.61 15.95 -23.67
C CYS A 44 14.33 14.61 -23.46
N ILE A 45 14.14 13.64 -24.36
CA ILE A 45 14.84 12.34 -24.31
C ILE A 45 16.34 12.56 -24.52
N ALA A 46 16.75 13.37 -25.51
CA ALA A 46 18.15 13.68 -25.78
C ALA A 46 18.83 14.29 -24.54
N TYR A 47 18.17 15.27 -23.93
CA TYR A 47 18.63 15.87 -22.67
C TYR A 47 18.75 14.84 -21.55
N ALA A 48 17.73 13.98 -21.36
CA ALA A 48 17.74 12.94 -20.34
C ALA A 48 18.95 11.99 -20.49
N VAL A 49 19.23 11.56 -21.70
CA VAL A 49 20.36 10.65 -22.00
C VAL A 49 21.69 11.32 -21.76
N GLN A 50 21.85 12.56 -22.20
CA GLN A 50 23.08 13.32 -22.06
C GLN A 50 23.41 13.61 -20.59
N GLU A 51 22.44 14.09 -19.83
CA GLU A 51 22.63 14.60 -18.49
C GLU A 51 22.66 13.48 -17.45
N TYR A 52 21.75 12.50 -17.54
CA TYR A 52 21.56 11.51 -16.49
C TYR A 52 22.14 10.13 -16.81
N LYS A 53 22.48 9.84 -18.08
CA LYS A 53 23.01 8.55 -18.54
C LYS A 53 22.22 7.36 -17.97
N PRO A 54 20.91 7.29 -18.20
CA PRO A 54 20.05 6.30 -17.58
C PRO A 54 20.30 4.90 -18.12
N GLU A 55 20.05 3.88 -17.29
CA GLU A 55 20.05 2.47 -17.71
C GLU A 55 18.75 2.10 -18.47
N CYS A 56 17.67 2.87 -18.28
CA CYS A 56 16.37 2.71 -18.95
C CYS A 56 15.62 4.05 -18.89
N LEU A 57 14.86 4.35 -19.92
CA LEU A 57 13.90 5.47 -19.94
C LEU A 57 12.46 4.97 -19.93
N VAL A 58 11.61 5.66 -19.19
CA VAL A 58 10.16 5.44 -19.22
C VAL A 58 9.49 6.75 -19.62
N ILE A 59 8.71 6.72 -20.67
CA ILE A 59 7.89 7.83 -21.13
C ILE A 59 6.47 7.58 -20.66
N ALA A 60 5.95 8.47 -19.81
CA ALA A 60 4.56 8.45 -19.38
C ALA A 60 3.82 9.58 -20.09
N THR A 61 2.75 9.27 -20.80
CA THR A 61 1.95 10.27 -21.49
C THR A 61 1.15 11.10 -20.47
N SER A 62 0.98 12.39 -20.76
CA SER A 62 0.00 13.22 -20.04
C SER A 62 -1.37 13.09 -20.71
N CYS A 63 -2.43 13.54 -20.01
CA CYS A 63 -3.77 13.63 -20.59
C CYS A 63 -3.78 14.46 -21.88
N VAL A 64 -3.00 15.54 -21.92
CA VAL A 64 -2.90 16.43 -23.11
C VAL A 64 -2.27 15.68 -24.27
N ALA A 65 -1.14 15.00 -24.08
CA ALA A 65 -0.48 14.22 -25.13
C ALA A 65 -1.39 13.10 -25.67
N GLY A 66 -2.17 12.45 -24.79
CA GLY A 66 -3.14 11.43 -25.19
C GLY A 66 -4.29 11.99 -26.05
N VAL A 67 -4.75 13.21 -25.79
CA VAL A 67 -5.79 13.88 -26.59
C VAL A 67 -5.26 14.36 -27.93
N ILE A 68 -4.01 14.87 -27.97
CA ILE A 68 -3.34 15.28 -29.21
C ILE A 68 -3.13 14.08 -30.14
N GLY A 69 -2.92 12.89 -29.61
CA GLY A 69 -2.69 11.67 -30.38
C GLY A 69 -1.26 11.52 -30.90
N ASP A 70 -0.27 12.05 -30.17
CA ASP A 70 1.14 11.85 -30.49
C ASP A 70 1.52 10.36 -30.47
N ASP A 71 2.22 9.89 -31.49
CA ASP A 71 2.72 8.51 -31.57
C ASP A 71 3.98 8.33 -30.69
N VAL A 72 3.76 8.34 -29.37
CA VAL A 72 4.82 8.22 -28.38
C VAL A 72 5.54 6.88 -28.47
N GLU A 73 4.84 5.82 -28.87
CA GLU A 73 5.46 4.49 -29.04
C GLU A 73 6.50 4.48 -30.16
N SER A 74 6.22 5.14 -31.29
CA SER A 74 7.21 5.28 -32.38
C SER A 74 8.40 6.13 -31.94
N VAL A 75 8.18 7.19 -31.16
CA VAL A 75 9.28 7.98 -30.58
C VAL A 75 10.14 7.11 -29.67
N ALA A 76 9.53 6.32 -28.78
CA ALA A 76 10.25 5.41 -27.90
C ALA A 76 11.11 4.40 -28.69
N ARG A 77 10.53 3.77 -29.73
CA ARG A 77 11.26 2.84 -30.60
C ARG A 77 12.44 3.50 -31.35
N ARG A 78 12.29 4.74 -31.84
CA ARG A 78 13.39 5.48 -32.47
C ARG A 78 14.50 5.82 -31.48
N ALA A 79 14.12 6.33 -30.31
CA ALA A 79 15.04 6.67 -29.23
C ALA A 79 15.85 5.44 -28.76
N GLU A 80 15.19 4.29 -28.60
CA GLU A 80 15.85 3.05 -28.21
C GLU A 80 16.95 2.63 -29.21
N LYS A 81 16.65 2.72 -30.51
CA LYS A 81 17.63 2.41 -31.56
C LYS A 81 18.79 3.42 -31.59
N LEU A 82 18.46 4.71 -31.42
CA LEU A 82 19.45 5.79 -31.48
C LEU A 82 20.41 5.75 -30.30
N TYR A 83 19.88 5.62 -29.09
CA TYR A 83 20.70 5.71 -27.88
C TYR A 83 21.15 4.35 -27.34
N LYS A 84 20.71 3.24 -27.93
CA LYS A 84 21.06 1.86 -27.55
C LYS A 84 20.78 1.58 -26.06
N LEU A 85 19.68 2.10 -25.54
CA LEU A 85 19.19 1.86 -24.19
C LEU A 85 17.69 1.54 -24.24
N PRO A 86 17.15 0.74 -23.30
CA PRO A 86 15.72 0.46 -23.27
C PRO A 86 14.90 1.73 -23.09
N VAL A 87 13.90 1.93 -23.93
CA VAL A 87 12.92 3.01 -23.80
C VAL A 87 11.51 2.40 -23.80
N LEU A 88 10.80 2.63 -22.72
CA LEU A 88 9.42 2.17 -22.54
C LEU A 88 8.46 3.34 -22.72
N SER A 89 7.33 3.10 -23.35
CA SER A 89 6.20 4.04 -23.37
C SER A 89 5.02 3.47 -22.57
N LEU A 90 4.35 4.32 -21.82
CA LEU A 90 3.18 3.97 -21.04
C LEU A 90 2.12 5.05 -21.22
N ASP A 91 0.93 4.65 -21.67
CA ASP A 91 -0.21 5.55 -21.73
C ASP A 91 -0.79 5.77 -20.34
N CYS A 92 -0.68 7.02 -19.87
CA CYS A 92 -1.15 7.47 -18.57
C CYS A 92 -2.27 8.52 -18.71
N CYS A 93 -3.09 8.42 -19.75
CA CYS A 93 -4.18 9.34 -19.99
C CYS A 93 -5.33 9.09 -19.03
N GLY A 94 -5.50 9.97 -18.04
CA GLY A 94 -6.51 9.84 -16.99
C GLY A 94 -7.97 9.97 -17.43
N PHE A 95 -8.22 10.36 -18.69
CA PHE A 95 -9.58 10.45 -19.25
C PHE A 95 -10.12 9.11 -19.79
N LEU A 96 -9.26 8.11 -19.98
CA LEU A 96 -9.63 6.85 -20.64
C LEU A 96 -9.82 5.67 -19.67
N ASP A 97 -10.15 5.87 -18.42
CA ASP A 97 -10.21 4.89 -17.32
C ASP A 97 -9.07 5.00 -16.28
N GLY A 98 -8.54 6.22 -16.10
CA GLY A 98 -7.31 6.44 -15.40
C GLY A 98 -7.42 6.41 -13.87
N GLU A 99 -7.55 5.25 -13.27
CA GLU A 99 -7.16 5.14 -11.87
C GLU A 99 -5.63 5.06 -11.74
N TYR A 100 -5.09 5.70 -10.71
CA TYR A 100 -3.66 5.72 -10.38
C TYR A 100 -2.99 4.33 -10.48
N TYR A 101 -3.69 3.29 -10.06
CA TYR A 101 -3.17 1.92 -10.07
C TYR A 101 -3.01 1.31 -11.47
N GLN A 102 -3.72 1.78 -12.48
CA GLN A 102 -3.58 1.25 -13.84
C GLN A 102 -2.20 1.55 -14.42
N GLY A 103 -1.71 2.79 -14.24
CA GLY A 103 -0.35 3.15 -14.62
C GLY A 103 0.70 2.31 -13.90
N TYR A 104 0.50 2.10 -12.59
CA TYR A 104 1.38 1.25 -11.78
C TYR A 104 1.43 -0.20 -12.28
N TYR A 105 0.27 -0.78 -12.61
CA TYR A 105 0.21 -2.14 -13.15
C TYR A 105 0.75 -2.23 -14.56
N GLY A 106 0.45 -1.26 -15.41
CA GLY A 106 0.93 -1.20 -16.78
C GLY A 106 2.45 -1.19 -16.87
N ILE A 107 3.13 -0.33 -16.10
CA ILE A 107 4.59 -0.32 -16.06
C ILE A 107 5.15 -1.62 -15.49
N THR A 108 4.52 -2.18 -14.46
CA THR A 108 4.97 -3.44 -13.86
C THR A 108 4.88 -4.58 -14.86
N GLU A 109 3.79 -4.67 -15.60
CA GLU A 109 3.59 -5.66 -16.66
C GLU A 109 4.62 -5.53 -17.77
N LEU A 110 4.90 -4.29 -18.21
CA LEU A 110 5.95 -4.03 -19.21
C LEU A 110 7.33 -4.49 -18.73
N LEU A 111 7.68 -4.17 -17.49
CA LEU A 111 8.97 -4.60 -16.92
C LEU A 111 9.09 -6.12 -16.86
N VAL A 112 8.04 -6.82 -16.43
CA VAL A 112 8.02 -8.28 -16.38
C VAL A 112 8.13 -8.89 -17.77
N LYS A 113 7.32 -8.42 -18.73
CA LYS A 113 7.30 -8.96 -20.10
C LYS A 113 8.60 -8.74 -20.83
N ARG A 114 9.27 -7.64 -20.61
CA ARG A 114 10.42 -7.21 -21.39
C ARG A 114 11.76 -7.63 -20.82
N PHE A 115 11.91 -7.61 -19.50
CA PHE A 115 13.24 -7.76 -18.86
C PHE A 115 13.39 -8.99 -17.99
N MET A 116 12.32 -9.77 -17.79
CA MET A 116 12.42 -10.95 -16.95
C MET A 116 12.29 -12.24 -17.76
N GLN A 117 13.20 -13.17 -17.50
CA GLN A 117 13.21 -14.52 -18.03
C GLN A 117 13.34 -15.51 -16.87
N PRO A 118 12.85 -16.76 -17.02
CA PRO A 118 13.01 -17.78 -16.00
C PRO A 118 14.49 -18.01 -15.65
N LEU A 119 14.81 -18.01 -14.36
CA LEU A 119 16.13 -18.28 -13.82
C LEU A 119 16.06 -19.36 -12.72
N PRO A 120 17.16 -20.05 -12.41
CA PRO A 120 17.22 -20.97 -11.29
C PRO A 120 16.88 -20.26 -9.98
N ARG A 121 15.95 -20.82 -9.22
CA ARG A 121 15.50 -20.24 -7.94
C ARG A 121 16.53 -20.43 -6.85
N LYS A 122 16.61 -19.47 -5.96
CA LYS A 122 17.47 -19.50 -4.78
C LYS A 122 16.60 -19.69 -3.53
N SER A 123 16.76 -20.83 -2.89
CA SER A 123 16.01 -21.14 -1.67
C SER A 123 16.26 -20.10 -0.56
N GLY A 124 15.22 -19.82 0.19
CA GLY A 124 15.23 -18.86 1.30
C GLY A 124 15.26 -17.39 0.86
N GLN A 125 14.95 -17.08 -0.40
CA GLN A 125 14.93 -15.71 -0.90
C GLN A 125 13.56 -15.39 -1.53
N VAL A 126 12.97 -14.29 -1.12
CA VAL A 126 11.67 -13.82 -1.63
C VAL A 126 11.76 -12.38 -2.14
N VAL A 127 10.83 -12.00 -3.00
CA VAL A 127 10.62 -10.62 -3.42
C VAL A 127 9.27 -10.15 -2.89
N LEU A 128 9.23 -8.92 -2.39
CA LEU A 128 7.99 -8.25 -2.03
C LEU A 128 7.38 -7.61 -3.29
N LEU A 129 6.09 -7.80 -3.52
CA LEU A 129 5.37 -7.21 -4.64
C LEU A 129 4.38 -6.17 -4.13
N GLY A 130 4.53 -4.93 -4.57
CA GLY A 130 3.64 -3.82 -4.21
C GLY A 130 4.40 -2.64 -3.61
N ASP A 131 3.72 -1.51 -3.43
CA ASP A 131 4.32 -0.29 -2.90
C ASP A 131 4.12 -0.17 -1.38
N ASN A 132 2.93 0.15 -0.92
CA ASN A 132 2.58 0.32 0.50
C ASN A 132 3.59 1.15 1.33
N GLY A 133 4.09 2.25 0.77
CA GLY A 133 5.04 3.15 1.41
C GLY A 133 6.51 2.74 1.25
N GLY A 134 6.80 1.80 0.38
CA GLY A 134 8.14 1.34 0.03
C GLY A 134 8.82 0.53 1.13
N PRO A 135 10.12 0.19 0.94
CA PRO A 135 10.89 -0.65 1.87
C PRO A 135 11.05 -0.06 3.26
N TRP A 136 10.90 1.25 3.39
CA TRP A 136 10.98 1.99 4.66
C TRP A 136 9.62 2.19 5.31
N GLY A 137 8.53 1.86 4.59
CA GLY A 137 7.18 1.88 5.13
C GLY A 137 6.98 0.80 6.20
N HIS A 138 6.12 1.09 7.17
CA HIS A 138 5.83 0.14 8.26
C HIS A 138 5.40 -1.24 7.77
N TYR A 139 4.68 -1.29 6.65
CA TYR A 139 4.22 -2.56 6.08
C TYR A 139 5.38 -3.45 5.65
N ALA A 140 6.23 -2.96 4.75
CA ALA A 140 7.35 -3.74 4.23
C ALA A 140 8.38 -4.07 5.31
N GLN A 141 8.62 -3.15 6.25
CA GLN A 141 9.51 -3.39 7.39
C GLN A 141 9.01 -4.53 8.27
N GLU A 142 7.73 -4.54 8.63
CA GLU A 142 7.19 -5.59 9.49
C GLU A 142 7.14 -6.95 8.79
N VAL A 143 6.70 -6.99 7.53
CA VAL A 143 6.73 -8.21 6.72
C VAL A 143 8.18 -8.74 6.60
N THR A 144 9.14 -7.85 6.34
CA THR A 144 10.57 -8.23 6.28
C THR A 144 11.07 -8.75 7.62
N ARG A 145 10.66 -8.14 8.74
CA ARG A 145 11.02 -8.61 10.08
C ARG A 145 10.53 -10.04 10.33
N LEU A 146 9.28 -10.31 10.02
CA LEU A 146 8.68 -11.64 10.20
C LEU A 146 9.34 -12.69 9.30
N LEU A 147 9.60 -12.35 8.04
CA LEU A 147 10.32 -13.23 7.11
C LEU A 147 11.75 -13.53 7.59
N ASN A 148 12.48 -12.50 8.01
CA ASN A 148 13.84 -12.68 8.54
C ASN A 148 13.87 -13.56 9.80
N ALA A 149 12.87 -13.45 10.69
CA ALA A 149 12.73 -14.32 11.86
C ALA A 149 12.55 -15.80 11.46
N MET A 150 11.96 -16.05 10.28
CA MET A 150 11.84 -17.39 9.68
C MET A 150 13.10 -17.82 8.90
N GLY A 151 14.15 -17.00 8.87
CA GLY A 151 15.36 -17.26 8.08
C GLY A 151 15.18 -17.04 6.57
N ILE A 152 14.19 -16.22 6.17
CA ILE A 152 13.88 -15.89 4.79
C ILE A 152 14.41 -14.50 4.48
N LYS A 153 15.25 -14.37 3.44
CA LYS A 153 15.84 -13.11 2.99
C LYS A 153 14.94 -12.42 1.97
N VAL A 154 14.65 -11.14 2.17
CA VAL A 154 14.01 -10.30 1.17
C VAL A 154 15.07 -9.77 0.20
N LEU A 155 14.92 -10.05 -1.10
CA LEU A 155 15.81 -9.58 -2.16
C LEU A 155 15.60 -8.11 -2.50
N GLY A 156 14.36 -7.66 -2.38
CA GLY A 156 13.95 -6.30 -2.69
C GLY A 156 12.42 -6.20 -2.80
N GLN A 157 11.96 -5.00 -3.11
CA GLN A 157 10.56 -4.71 -3.32
C GLN A 157 10.35 -4.28 -4.77
N PHE A 158 9.53 -5.02 -5.49
CA PHE A 158 9.23 -4.81 -6.90
C PHE A 158 7.84 -4.15 -7.05
N PRO A 159 7.64 -3.28 -8.04
CA PRO A 159 8.56 -2.87 -9.11
C PRO A 159 9.45 -1.66 -8.75
N GLY A 160 9.13 -0.88 -7.76
CA GLY A 160 9.61 0.51 -7.63
C GLY A 160 10.91 0.71 -6.87
N TYR A 161 11.42 -0.27 -6.12
CA TYR A 161 12.51 -0.07 -5.17
C TYR A 161 13.69 -1.01 -5.41
N MET A 162 13.88 -1.37 -6.66
CA MET A 162 15.03 -2.14 -7.12
C MET A 162 15.76 -1.37 -8.22
N PRO A 163 17.10 -1.32 -8.22
CA PRO A 163 17.84 -0.79 -9.36
C PRO A 163 17.48 -1.56 -10.63
N PHE A 164 17.45 -0.89 -11.78
CA PHE A 164 17.05 -1.51 -13.06
C PHE A 164 17.88 -2.77 -13.37
N LYS A 165 19.19 -2.72 -13.15
CA LYS A 165 20.12 -3.86 -13.31
C LYS A 165 19.79 -5.06 -12.42
N ASP A 166 19.04 -4.87 -11.35
CA ASP A 166 18.67 -5.91 -10.40
C ASP A 166 17.31 -6.56 -10.69
N LEU A 167 16.55 -6.02 -11.65
CA LEU A 167 15.25 -6.58 -12.06
C LEU A 167 15.31 -8.09 -12.40
N PRO A 168 16.35 -8.61 -13.10
CA PRO A 168 16.45 -10.04 -13.35
C PRO A 168 16.54 -10.89 -12.07
N LYS A 169 16.97 -10.32 -10.94
CA LYS A 169 17.04 -11.03 -9.66
C LYS A 169 15.66 -11.45 -9.14
N VAL A 170 14.59 -10.76 -9.55
CA VAL A 170 13.21 -11.17 -9.23
C VAL A 170 12.96 -12.60 -9.67
N ALA A 171 13.46 -12.98 -10.85
CA ALA A 171 13.29 -14.33 -11.39
C ALA A 171 14.03 -15.42 -10.58
N THR A 172 14.94 -15.05 -9.69
CA THR A 172 15.63 -16.01 -8.80
C THR A 172 14.93 -16.23 -7.46
N ALA A 173 13.85 -15.51 -7.18
CA ALA A 173 13.11 -15.64 -5.92
C ALA A 173 12.43 -16.99 -5.78
N GLU A 174 12.44 -17.57 -4.59
CA GLU A 174 11.70 -18.79 -4.25
C GLU A 174 10.19 -18.58 -4.29
N ALA A 175 9.74 -17.39 -3.84
CA ALA A 175 8.35 -16.96 -3.91
C ALA A 175 8.21 -15.43 -3.96
N ILE A 176 7.03 -14.98 -4.36
CA ILE A 176 6.59 -13.58 -4.29
C ILE A 176 5.65 -13.43 -3.09
N ILE A 177 5.95 -12.45 -2.23
CA ILE A 177 5.07 -12.05 -1.12
C ILE A 177 4.39 -10.74 -1.49
N VAL A 178 3.08 -10.78 -1.67
CA VAL A 178 2.33 -9.59 -2.09
C VAL A 178 2.08 -8.69 -0.90
N LEU A 179 2.49 -7.41 -1.02
CA LEU A 179 2.17 -6.35 -0.09
C LEU A 179 0.86 -5.71 -0.54
N GLY A 180 -0.24 -6.19 -0.03
CA GLY A 180 -1.52 -5.77 -0.54
C GLY A 180 -2.42 -5.16 0.52
N GLY A 181 -3.58 -4.89 0.05
CA GLY A 181 -4.73 -4.43 0.81
C GLY A 181 -5.96 -5.17 0.34
N ARG A 182 -7.03 -4.44 0.11
CA ARG A 182 -8.30 -4.97 -0.39
C ARG A 182 -8.73 -4.18 -1.64
N GLY A 183 -9.82 -4.60 -2.25
CA GLY A 183 -10.42 -3.93 -3.40
C GLY A 183 -9.53 -3.96 -4.63
N GLN A 184 -9.43 -2.85 -5.33
CA GLN A 184 -8.71 -2.72 -6.61
C GLN A 184 -7.22 -3.03 -6.48
N THR A 185 -6.60 -2.60 -5.37
CA THR A 185 -5.18 -2.89 -5.09
C THR A 185 -4.91 -4.39 -5.01
N HIS A 186 -5.78 -5.14 -4.33
CA HIS A 186 -5.68 -6.60 -4.28
C HIS A 186 -5.80 -7.23 -5.67
N VAL A 187 -6.80 -6.82 -6.45
CA VAL A 187 -7.04 -7.36 -7.79
C VAL A 187 -5.85 -7.11 -8.72
N GLY A 188 -5.33 -5.89 -8.75
CA GLY A 188 -4.22 -5.56 -9.63
C GLY A 188 -2.91 -6.23 -9.25
N LEU A 189 -2.55 -6.24 -7.96
CA LEU A 189 -1.33 -6.92 -7.50
C LEU A 189 -1.42 -8.44 -7.70
N SER A 190 -2.61 -9.03 -7.54
CA SER A 190 -2.82 -10.45 -7.82
C SER A 190 -2.59 -10.77 -9.30
N LYS A 191 -3.08 -9.94 -10.22
CA LYS A 191 -2.80 -10.10 -11.66
C LYS A 191 -1.31 -10.06 -11.99
N ILE A 192 -0.55 -9.16 -11.35
CA ILE A 192 0.90 -9.12 -11.54
C ILE A 192 1.59 -10.34 -10.94
N ALA A 193 1.14 -10.81 -9.78
CA ALA A 193 1.66 -12.03 -9.17
C ALA A 193 1.38 -13.26 -10.04
N GLU A 194 0.18 -13.36 -10.62
CA GLU A 194 -0.21 -14.39 -11.61
C GLU A 194 0.69 -14.33 -12.84
N LEU A 195 0.92 -13.14 -13.41
CA LEU A 195 1.83 -12.95 -14.55
C LEU A 195 3.27 -13.41 -14.23
N LEU A 196 3.78 -13.09 -13.03
CA LEU A 196 5.09 -13.56 -12.57
C LEU A 196 5.11 -15.08 -12.43
N GLN A 197 4.05 -15.68 -11.92
CA GLN A 197 3.93 -17.14 -11.81
C GLN A 197 3.86 -17.82 -13.19
N GLU A 198 3.01 -17.32 -14.08
CA GLU A 198 2.86 -17.89 -15.44
C GLU A 198 4.15 -17.79 -16.24
N ARG A 199 4.80 -16.62 -16.20
CA ARG A 199 5.97 -16.34 -17.03
C ARG A 199 7.27 -16.90 -16.46
N LEU A 200 7.44 -16.83 -15.14
CA LEU A 200 8.69 -17.18 -14.46
C LEU A 200 8.56 -18.46 -13.61
N GLY A 201 7.35 -18.97 -13.44
CA GLY A 201 7.05 -20.13 -12.61
C GLY A 201 7.15 -19.86 -11.11
N ILE A 202 7.26 -18.61 -10.63
CA ILE A 202 7.47 -18.28 -9.22
C ILE A 202 6.13 -18.32 -8.48
N PRO A 203 5.96 -19.16 -7.43
CA PRO A 203 4.74 -19.16 -6.64
C PRO A 203 4.60 -17.85 -5.84
N TYR A 204 3.36 -17.49 -5.47
CA TYR A 204 3.11 -16.28 -4.72
C TYR A 204 2.12 -16.46 -3.58
N LEU A 205 2.18 -15.55 -2.61
CA LEU A 205 1.21 -15.42 -1.52
C LEU A 205 0.55 -14.03 -1.59
N ALA A 206 -0.75 -14.00 -1.94
CA ALA A 206 -1.58 -12.79 -1.94
C ALA A 206 -2.54 -12.77 -0.73
N LYS A 207 -2.00 -13.05 0.45
CA LYS A 207 -2.66 -12.91 1.75
C LYS A 207 -1.90 -11.90 2.58
N TYR A 208 -2.58 -11.22 3.48
CA TYR A 208 -2.06 -10.04 4.15
C TYR A 208 -2.13 -10.19 5.67
N PRO A 209 -1.04 -9.90 6.40
CA PRO A 209 -1.01 -10.00 7.87
C PRO A 209 -1.68 -8.78 8.53
N VAL A 210 -2.94 -8.47 8.15
CA VAL A 210 -3.73 -7.36 8.68
C VAL A 210 -4.52 -7.83 9.90
N GLY A 211 -4.17 -7.32 11.07
CA GLY A 211 -4.72 -7.77 12.34
C GLY A 211 -4.07 -9.06 12.84
N TRP A 212 -4.26 -9.35 14.13
CA TRP A 212 -3.58 -10.46 14.80
C TRP A 212 -3.92 -11.84 14.20
N ASP A 213 -5.21 -12.11 13.99
CA ASP A 213 -5.65 -13.43 13.49
C ASP A 213 -5.11 -13.72 12.08
N ASN A 214 -5.09 -12.70 11.20
CA ASN A 214 -4.54 -12.84 9.85
C ASN A 214 -3.01 -12.92 9.88
N THR A 215 -2.35 -12.30 10.84
CA THR A 215 -0.89 -12.42 11.01
C THR A 215 -0.48 -13.86 11.33
N GLN A 216 -1.21 -14.53 12.21
CA GLN A 216 -0.97 -15.95 12.54
C GLN A 216 -1.12 -16.83 11.31
N LYS A 217 -2.26 -16.71 10.60
CA LYS A 217 -2.52 -17.48 9.37
C LYS A 217 -1.50 -17.19 8.28
N TRP A 218 -1.07 -15.94 8.17
CA TRP A 218 -0.06 -15.53 7.19
C TRP A 218 1.30 -16.18 7.45
N LEU A 219 1.75 -16.26 8.71
CA LEU A 219 2.98 -16.96 9.09
C LEU A 219 2.91 -18.45 8.73
N GLU A 220 1.78 -19.12 8.99
CA GLU A 220 1.56 -20.51 8.61
C GLU A 220 1.57 -20.69 7.09
N ASP A 221 0.90 -19.80 6.35
CA ASP A 221 0.82 -19.87 4.89
C ASP A 221 2.19 -19.63 4.23
N VAL A 222 2.99 -18.69 4.76
CA VAL A 222 4.40 -18.49 4.33
C VAL A 222 5.23 -19.74 4.63
N GLY A 223 5.09 -20.31 5.82
CA GLY A 223 5.77 -21.55 6.19
C GLY A 223 5.48 -22.69 5.22
N ARG A 224 4.20 -22.89 4.90
CA ARG A 224 3.74 -23.91 3.96
C ARG A 224 4.22 -23.66 2.53
N LEU A 225 4.17 -22.39 2.07
CA LEU A 225 4.60 -22.03 0.72
C LEU A 225 6.08 -22.30 0.49
N LEU A 226 6.91 -22.12 1.52
CA LEU A 226 8.38 -22.21 1.42
C LEU A 226 8.95 -23.47 2.08
N GLY A 227 8.11 -24.43 2.52
CA GLY A 227 8.55 -25.64 3.22
C GLY A 227 9.30 -25.33 4.53
N ARG A 228 8.82 -24.32 5.28
CA ARG A 228 9.46 -23.81 6.53
C ARG A 228 8.48 -23.77 7.69
N GLU A 229 7.62 -24.77 7.79
CA GLU A 229 6.54 -24.85 8.78
C GLU A 229 7.08 -24.81 10.21
N GLN A 230 8.21 -25.48 10.46
CA GLN A 230 8.84 -25.47 11.80
C GLN A 230 9.36 -24.07 12.20
N ALA A 231 9.95 -23.34 11.23
CA ALA A 231 10.39 -21.98 11.49
C ALA A 231 9.19 -21.03 11.71
N ALA A 232 8.12 -21.19 10.94
CA ALA A 232 6.88 -20.45 11.10
C ALA A 232 6.25 -20.70 12.49
N ALA A 233 6.16 -21.96 12.92
CA ALA A 233 5.64 -22.33 14.22
C ALA A 233 6.45 -21.73 15.37
N ARG A 234 7.78 -21.72 15.29
CA ARG A 234 8.64 -21.08 16.28
C ARG A 234 8.39 -19.58 16.36
N VAL A 235 8.38 -18.90 15.22
CA VAL A 235 8.12 -17.45 15.17
C VAL A 235 6.73 -17.15 15.72
N LEU A 236 5.73 -17.95 15.36
CA LEU A 236 4.37 -17.78 15.87
C LEU A 236 4.30 -17.86 17.40
N VAL A 237 5.02 -18.80 18.04
CA VAL A 237 5.08 -18.90 19.50
C VAL A 237 5.71 -17.65 20.12
N GLU A 238 6.81 -17.15 19.54
CA GLU A 238 7.48 -15.93 20.02
C GLU A 238 6.58 -14.70 19.91
N GLU A 239 5.93 -14.52 18.76
CA GLU A 239 5.00 -13.42 18.49
C GLU A 239 3.77 -13.52 19.42
N GLN A 240 3.24 -14.71 19.65
CA GLN A 240 2.11 -14.95 20.56
C GLN A 240 2.46 -14.56 22.02
N GLN A 241 3.65 -14.90 22.47
CA GLN A 241 4.12 -14.54 23.83
C GLN A 241 4.22 -13.02 23.97
N LEU A 242 4.83 -12.35 22.99
CA LEU A 242 4.94 -10.88 22.94
C LEU A 242 3.55 -10.23 22.96
N PHE A 243 2.67 -10.70 22.07
CA PHE A 243 1.32 -10.19 21.90
C PHE A 243 0.51 -10.32 23.20
N THR A 244 0.47 -11.52 23.77
CA THR A 244 -0.29 -11.81 24.99
C THR A 244 0.19 -10.95 26.18
N LYS A 245 1.50 -10.82 26.34
CA LYS A 245 2.09 -9.98 27.40
C LYS A 245 1.65 -8.53 27.30
N ARG A 246 1.67 -7.97 26.09
CA ARG A 246 1.26 -6.58 25.83
C ARG A 246 -0.24 -6.39 25.99
N LEU A 247 -1.03 -7.30 25.43
CA LEU A 247 -2.50 -7.26 25.51
C LEU A 247 -2.96 -7.21 26.98
N GLN A 248 -2.40 -8.06 27.84
CA GLN A 248 -2.75 -8.09 29.29
C GLN A 248 -2.49 -6.73 29.97
N ALA A 249 -1.44 -6.02 29.58
CA ALA A 249 -1.17 -4.69 30.11
C ALA A 249 -2.23 -3.67 29.65
N TYR A 250 -2.65 -3.74 28.38
CA TYR A 250 -3.62 -2.81 27.83
C TYR A 250 -5.04 -3.02 28.37
N LEU A 251 -5.44 -4.27 28.60
CA LEU A 251 -6.76 -4.64 29.15
C LEU A 251 -7.08 -3.98 30.49
N LYS A 252 -6.08 -3.61 31.28
CA LYS A 252 -6.28 -2.90 32.54
C LYS A 252 -6.97 -1.54 32.38
N VAL A 253 -6.86 -0.93 31.20
CA VAL A 253 -7.38 0.41 30.91
C VAL A 253 -8.52 0.37 29.88
N THR A 254 -8.43 -0.55 28.92
CA THR A 254 -9.33 -0.56 27.76
C THR A 254 -10.67 -1.25 28.02
N ARG A 255 -10.69 -2.21 28.94
CA ARG A 255 -11.90 -3.01 29.25
C ARG A 255 -13.12 -2.14 29.54
N ASN A 256 -14.23 -2.43 28.85
CA ASN A 256 -15.52 -1.77 28.97
C ASN A 256 -15.50 -0.25 28.69
N LYS A 257 -14.48 0.26 27.99
CA LYS A 257 -14.47 1.65 27.55
C LYS A 257 -15.41 1.84 26.36
N LYS A 258 -16.38 2.75 26.51
CA LYS A 258 -17.36 3.06 25.48
C LYS A 258 -16.66 3.63 24.25
N THR A 259 -16.77 2.93 23.16
CA THR A 259 -16.08 3.26 21.91
C THR A 259 -17.08 3.44 20.80
N VAL A 260 -16.90 4.48 19.97
CA VAL A 260 -17.65 4.69 18.75
C VAL A 260 -16.69 4.55 17.58
N LEU A 261 -17.11 3.83 16.54
CA LEU A 261 -16.38 3.73 15.27
C LEU A 261 -17.06 4.63 14.24
N CYS A 262 -16.36 5.66 13.77
CA CYS A 262 -16.85 6.56 12.73
C CYS A 262 -16.14 6.23 11.40
N ILE A 263 -16.91 5.88 10.39
CA ILE A 263 -16.41 5.50 9.08
C ILE A 263 -16.84 6.55 8.06
N GLY A 264 -15.86 7.21 7.43
CA GLY A 264 -16.00 8.18 6.36
C GLY A 264 -15.14 7.79 5.16
N ARG A 265 -14.66 8.69 4.39
CA ARG A 265 -13.84 8.56 3.17
C ARG A 265 -13.08 7.26 2.93
N LEU A 266 -12.90 6.91 1.65
CA LEU A 266 -11.99 5.86 1.16
C LEU A 266 -12.30 4.46 1.70
N LEU A 267 -13.57 4.16 1.79
CA LEU A 267 -14.09 2.89 2.31
C LEU A 267 -13.50 1.67 1.61
N GLN A 268 -13.11 1.80 0.36
CA GLN A 268 -12.51 0.71 -0.43
C GLN A 268 -11.16 0.22 0.12
N TYR A 269 -10.46 1.05 0.92
CA TYR A 269 -9.17 0.71 1.53
C TYR A 269 -9.27 0.40 3.02
N PHE A 270 -10.42 0.66 3.63
CA PHE A 270 -10.62 0.44 5.05
C PHE A 270 -10.89 -1.03 5.36
N HIS A 271 -10.22 -1.57 6.37
CA HIS A 271 -10.37 -2.95 6.84
C HIS A 271 -11.21 -3.02 8.13
N PRO A 272 -12.56 -3.03 8.04
CA PRO A 272 -13.42 -3.01 9.22
C PRO A 272 -13.17 -4.22 10.13
N GLU A 273 -12.98 -5.41 9.57
CA GLU A 273 -12.71 -6.63 10.32
C GLU A 273 -11.48 -6.52 11.23
N ALA A 274 -10.40 -5.93 10.75
CA ALA A 274 -9.20 -5.75 11.55
C ALA A 274 -9.47 -4.84 12.76
N VAL A 275 -10.17 -3.72 12.53
CA VAL A 275 -10.53 -2.78 13.59
C VAL A 275 -11.50 -3.41 14.59
N LEU A 276 -12.52 -4.14 14.12
CA LEU A 276 -13.47 -4.84 14.97
C LEU A 276 -12.78 -5.93 15.80
N THR A 277 -11.81 -6.63 15.22
CA THR A 277 -11.00 -7.61 15.97
C THR A 277 -10.18 -6.94 17.08
N THR A 278 -9.52 -5.81 16.79
CA THR A 278 -8.79 -5.04 17.80
C THR A 278 -9.71 -4.56 18.92
N ILE A 279 -10.92 -4.08 18.58
CA ILE A 279 -11.94 -3.67 19.56
C ILE A 279 -12.30 -4.85 20.48
N ARG A 280 -12.55 -6.04 19.90
CA ARG A 280 -12.87 -7.26 20.67
C ARG A 280 -11.71 -7.70 21.56
N LEU A 281 -10.47 -7.73 21.03
CA LEU A 281 -9.27 -8.12 21.77
C LEU A 281 -9.01 -7.20 22.98
N LEU A 282 -9.21 -5.90 22.82
CA LEU A 282 -9.07 -4.91 23.89
C LEU A 282 -10.29 -4.84 24.82
N GLN A 283 -11.34 -5.64 24.59
CA GLN A 283 -12.59 -5.66 25.35
C GLN A 283 -13.22 -4.27 25.45
N LEU A 284 -13.12 -3.47 24.38
CA LEU A 284 -13.81 -2.19 24.28
C LEU A 284 -15.32 -2.42 24.09
N ASP A 285 -16.12 -1.56 24.70
CA ASP A 285 -17.59 -1.55 24.53
C ASP A 285 -17.96 -0.72 23.30
N LEU A 286 -18.11 -1.39 22.14
CA LEU A 286 -18.50 -0.73 20.89
C LEU A 286 -19.98 -0.38 20.93
N ILE A 287 -20.32 0.86 21.31
CA ILE A 287 -21.70 1.33 21.48
C ILE A 287 -22.39 1.70 20.15
N GLY A 288 -21.65 1.82 19.05
CA GLY A 288 -22.20 2.03 17.73
C GLY A 288 -21.16 2.31 16.66
N VAL A 289 -21.60 2.13 15.41
CA VAL A 289 -20.82 2.49 14.21
C VAL A 289 -21.57 3.61 13.51
N VAL A 290 -20.92 4.75 13.32
CA VAL A 290 -21.47 5.94 12.66
C VAL A 290 -20.94 6.02 11.25
N LEU A 291 -21.83 6.01 10.28
CA LEU A 291 -21.49 6.22 8.87
C LEU A 291 -21.58 7.71 8.55
N LEU A 292 -20.41 8.34 8.37
CA LEU A 292 -20.32 9.77 8.06
C LEU A 292 -20.74 10.04 6.60
N ASP A 293 -21.31 11.21 6.32
CA ASP A 293 -21.79 11.58 4.98
C ASP A 293 -20.65 12.10 4.10
N ALA A 294 -19.79 11.22 3.65
CA ALA A 294 -18.63 11.59 2.84
C ALA A 294 -18.29 10.55 1.75
N TYR A 295 -19.32 9.91 1.16
CA TYR A 295 -19.12 8.82 0.20
C TYR A 295 -19.93 8.91 -1.05
N GLU A 296 -19.45 8.21 -2.07
CA GLU A 296 -20.27 7.75 -3.17
C GLU A 296 -21.34 6.76 -2.66
N PRO A 297 -22.60 6.87 -3.10
CA PRO A 297 -23.69 6.01 -2.62
C PRO A 297 -23.40 4.51 -2.76
N LYS A 298 -22.70 4.11 -3.82
CA LYS A 298 -22.29 2.72 -4.06
C LYS A 298 -21.28 2.21 -3.03
N GLU A 299 -20.35 3.04 -2.59
CA GLU A 299 -19.36 2.69 -1.56
C GLU A 299 -20.03 2.52 -0.19
N LYS A 300 -20.96 3.44 0.15
CA LYS A 300 -21.75 3.34 1.38
C LYS A 300 -22.54 2.03 1.43
N GLN A 301 -23.19 1.68 0.32
CA GLN A 301 -23.96 0.43 0.24
C GLN A 301 -23.06 -0.81 0.44
N LYS A 302 -21.89 -0.84 -0.18
CA LYS A 302 -20.91 -1.94 0.01
C LYS A 302 -20.45 -2.04 1.46
N MET A 303 -20.17 -0.91 2.12
CA MET A 303 -19.76 -0.91 3.53
C MET A 303 -20.89 -1.38 4.45
N VAL A 304 -22.13 -0.94 4.21
CA VAL A 304 -23.30 -1.43 4.95
C VAL A 304 -23.45 -2.94 4.81
N GLN A 305 -23.32 -3.47 3.59
CA GLN A 305 -23.36 -4.92 3.34
C GLN A 305 -22.23 -5.69 4.05
N GLU A 306 -21.06 -5.09 4.12
CA GLU A 306 -19.93 -5.71 4.82
C GLU A 306 -20.14 -5.73 6.34
N LEU A 307 -20.59 -4.61 6.90
CA LEU A 307 -20.90 -4.50 8.34
C LEU A 307 -22.13 -5.33 8.75
N ALA A 308 -23.05 -5.60 7.82
CA ALA A 308 -24.22 -6.46 8.06
C ALA A 308 -23.84 -7.94 8.34
N LYS A 309 -22.60 -8.35 8.08
CA LYS A 309 -22.07 -9.65 8.51
C LYS A 309 -21.92 -9.73 10.03
N HIS A 310 -22.02 -8.62 10.72
CA HIS A 310 -21.93 -8.47 12.17
C HIS A 310 -23.26 -7.97 12.73
N PRO A 311 -24.25 -8.85 12.94
CA PRO A 311 -25.61 -8.47 13.36
C PRO A 311 -25.65 -7.79 14.74
N GLU A 312 -24.59 -7.93 15.53
CA GLU A 312 -24.41 -7.26 16.82
C GLU A 312 -24.12 -5.76 16.69
N LEU A 313 -23.69 -5.28 15.52
CA LEU A 313 -23.35 -3.89 15.31
C LEU A 313 -24.61 -3.03 15.07
N LYS A 314 -24.69 -1.93 15.79
CA LYS A 314 -25.70 -0.90 15.56
C LYS A 314 -25.12 0.19 14.66
N LEU A 315 -25.73 0.35 13.48
CA LEU A 315 -25.34 1.36 12.50
C LEU A 315 -26.20 2.61 12.65
N TYR A 316 -25.54 3.76 12.59
CA TYR A 316 -26.16 5.08 12.72
C TYR A 316 -25.73 5.99 11.58
N SER A 317 -26.59 6.90 11.17
CA SER A 317 -26.21 8.04 10.33
C SER A 317 -25.36 9.05 11.11
N ALA A 318 -24.81 10.04 10.43
CA ALA A 318 -24.02 11.09 11.07
C ALA A 318 -24.84 11.85 12.14
N ASP A 319 -26.08 12.20 11.82
CA ASP A 319 -26.97 12.94 12.72
C ASP A 319 -27.37 12.11 13.94
N GLU A 320 -27.76 10.85 13.75
CA GLU A 320 -28.12 9.94 14.85
C GLU A 320 -26.92 9.62 15.74
N GLY A 321 -25.71 9.64 15.15
CA GLY A 321 -24.45 9.33 15.83
C GLY A 321 -23.99 10.40 16.82
N GLU A 322 -24.43 11.65 16.69
CA GLU A 322 -23.95 12.74 17.54
C GLU A 322 -24.19 12.49 19.03
N ALA A 323 -25.36 11.96 19.37
CA ALA A 323 -25.70 11.61 20.76
C ALA A 323 -24.83 10.46 21.33
N LEU A 324 -24.29 9.58 20.46
CA LEU A 324 -23.37 8.52 20.87
C LEU A 324 -21.99 9.05 21.12
N LEU A 325 -21.52 10.00 20.29
CA LEU A 325 -20.19 10.62 20.44
C LEU A 325 -20.05 11.29 21.82
N GLN A 326 -21.11 11.91 22.34
CA GLN A 326 -21.09 12.52 23.67
C GLN A 326 -20.93 11.51 24.81
N LYS A 327 -21.27 10.22 24.58
CA LYS A 327 -21.19 9.14 25.58
C LYS A 327 -19.89 8.34 25.44
N ALA A 328 -19.09 8.59 24.39
CA ALA A 328 -17.90 7.81 24.10
C ALA A 328 -16.71 8.21 24.96
N ASP A 329 -15.99 7.21 25.50
CA ASP A 329 -14.67 7.39 26.08
C ASP A 329 -13.60 7.54 24.99
N LEU A 330 -13.84 6.92 23.82
CA LEU A 330 -12.93 6.88 22.67
C LEU A 330 -13.71 6.88 21.36
N VAL A 331 -13.18 7.58 20.38
CA VAL A 331 -13.67 7.54 19.00
C VAL A 331 -12.55 7.05 18.08
N LEU A 332 -12.80 5.95 17.38
CA LEU A 332 -11.98 5.48 16.27
C LEU A 332 -12.59 6.02 14.99
N THR A 333 -11.83 6.75 14.18
CA THR A 333 -12.41 7.46 13.02
C THR A 333 -11.51 7.42 11.81
N THR A 334 -12.10 7.28 10.62
CA THR A 334 -11.41 7.43 9.33
C THR A 334 -11.41 8.88 8.85
N HIS A 335 -12.03 9.80 9.61
CA HIS A 335 -12.15 11.21 9.28
C HIS A 335 -12.10 12.06 10.54
N GLU A 336 -11.36 13.18 10.54
CA GLU A 336 -11.30 14.06 11.69
C GLU A 336 -12.66 14.69 11.99
N LEU A 337 -13.13 14.47 13.22
CA LEU A 337 -14.34 15.11 13.72
C LEU A 337 -13.94 16.41 14.42
N GLN A 338 -14.51 17.53 14.00
CA GLN A 338 -14.23 18.84 14.56
C GLN A 338 -14.87 19.03 15.94
N ASN A 339 -14.59 18.12 16.86
CA ASN A 339 -15.08 18.17 18.24
C ASN A 339 -13.93 18.07 19.23
N ARG A 340 -13.64 19.18 19.93
CA ARG A 340 -12.53 19.29 20.88
C ARG A 340 -12.75 18.55 22.22
N GLN A 341 -13.91 17.97 22.43
CA GLN A 341 -14.21 17.19 23.64
C GLN A 341 -13.95 15.69 23.48
N LEU A 342 -13.77 15.23 22.26
CA LEU A 342 -13.58 13.81 21.96
C LEU A 342 -12.12 13.39 22.06
N LYS A 343 -11.89 12.16 22.51
CA LYS A 343 -10.63 11.45 22.36
C LYS A 343 -10.67 10.69 21.04
N GLN A 344 -10.06 11.20 20.00
CA GLN A 344 -10.11 10.63 18.66
C GLN A 344 -8.79 9.94 18.31
N ILE A 345 -8.89 8.83 17.58
CA ILE A 345 -7.77 8.15 16.92
C ILE A 345 -8.13 8.04 15.44
N PHE A 346 -7.25 8.53 14.58
CA PHE A 346 -7.39 8.41 13.14
C PHE A 346 -7.01 7.00 12.69
N LEU A 347 -7.91 6.37 11.96
CA LEU A 347 -7.68 5.07 11.35
C LEU A 347 -7.10 5.26 9.94
N PRO A 348 -5.89 4.77 9.66
CA PRO A 348 -5.29 4.90 8.35
C PRO A 348 -6.03 4.04 7.33
N MET A 349 -5.99 4.45 6.07
CA MET A 349 -6.54 3.68 4.95
C MET A 349 -5.87 2.33 4.80
N LEU A 350 -4.54 2.31 4.95
CA LEU A 350 -3.74 1.09 4.97
C LEU A 350 -3.43 0.78 6.43
N PRO A 351 -4.08 -0.22 7.03
CA PRO A 351 -3.82 -0.60 8.40
C PRO A 351 -2.36 -1.07 8.53
N ARG A 352 -1.79 -0.85 9.71
CA ARG A 352 -0.52 -1.47 10.05
C ARG A 352 -0.69 -2.98 10.10
N VAL A 353 0.37 -3.69 9.76
CA VAL A 353 0.34 -5.14 9.61
C VAL A 353 1.25 -5.84 10.61
N GLY A 354 1.07 -7.14 10.76
CA GLY A 354 1.87 -7.97 11.62
C GLY A 354 1.63 -7.72 13.10
N THR A 355 2.37 -8.41 13.93
CA THR A 355 2.27 -8.29 15.39
C THR A 355 2.60 -6.90 15.87
N LYS A 356 3.67 -6.30 15.30
CA LYS A 356 4.08 -4.96 15.68
C LYS A 356 3.03 -3.92 15.32
N GLY A 357 2.48 -4.00 14.11
CA GLY A 357 1.45 -3.06 13.67
C GLY A 357 0.19 -3.12 14.52
N GLU A 358 -0.25 -4.31 14.88
CA GLU A 358 -1.39 -4.51 15.77
C GLU A 358 -1.11 -3.97 17.19
N LEU A 359 0.07 -4.27 17.74
CA LEU A 359 0.46 -3.77 19.05
C LEU A 359 0.63 -2.26 19.09
N ASP A 360 1.18 -1.65 18.03
CA ASP A 360 1.32 -0.19 17.92
C ASP A 360 -0.08 0.49 17.91
N PHE A 361 -1.05 -0.10 17.24
CA PHE A 361 -2.42 0.40 17.23
C PHE A 361 -3.08 0.26 18.61
N MET A 362 -2.94 -0.91 19.24
CA MET A 362 -3.45 -1.14 20.62
C MET A 362 -2.80 -0.19 21.63
N GLU A 363 -1.49 0.04 21.53
CA GLU A 363 -0.77 0.97 22.39
C GLU A 363 -1.26 2.41 22.24
N MET A 364 -1.58 2.82 21.02
CA MET A 364 -2.15 4.14 20.80
C MET A 364 -3.51 4.28 21.46
N ILE A 365 -4.39 3.28 21.34
CA ILE A 365 -5.68 3.25 22.04
C ILE A 365 -5.47 3.37 23.55
N TYR A 366 -4.55 2.57 24.10
CA TYR A 366 -4.21 2.60 25.52
C TYR A 366 -3.73 3.99 25.95
N ARG A 367 -2.74 4.57 25.24
CA ARG A 367 -2.20 5.91 25.56
C ARG A 367 -3.26 6.98 25.48
N ARG A 368 -4.13 6.91 24.46
CA ARG A 368 -5.21 7.89 24.28
C ARG A 368 -6.24 7.84 25.41
N LEU A 369 -6.58 6.65 25.85
CA LEU A 369 -7.47 6.47 27.03
C LEU A 369 -6.85 6.98 28.32
N CYS A 370 -5.55 6.73 28.54
CA CYS A 370 -4.82 7.23 29.71
C CYS A 370 -4.65 8.76 29.72
N SER A 371 -4.63 9.39 28.55
CA SER A 371 -4.42 10.85 28.45
C SER A 371 -5.59 11.62 29.08
N LYS A 372 -5.27 12.65 29.86
CA LYS A 372 -6.25 13.61 30.38
C LYS A 372 -6.64 14.66 29.31
N ILE A 373 -5.86 14.79 28.27
CA ILE A 373 -6.07 15.79 27.21
C ILE A 373 -7.24 15.33 26.33
N LYS A 374 -8.22 16.21 26.18
CA LYS A 374 -9.32 16.06 25.23
C LYS A 374 -9.03 16.87 23.97
N GLY A 375 -9.68 16.53 22.88
CA GLY A 375 -9.48 17.17 21.58
C GLY A 375 -8.19 16.74 20.88
N GLY A 376 -8.04 17.19 19.64
CA GLY A 376 -6.97 16.75 18.75
C GLY A 376 -7.14 15.33 18.24
N LEU A 377 -6.44 15.02 17.18
CA LEU A 377 -6.45 13.71 16.50
C LEU A 377 -5.10 13.03 16.71
N SER A 378 -5.11 11.80 17.18
CA SER A 378 -3.90 10.97 17.23
C SER A 378 -3.85 10.13 15.96
N TYR A 379 -2.70 10.13 15.29
CA TYR A 379 -2.45 9.34 14.07
C TYR A 379 -1.78 8.01 14.42
N VAL A 380 -2.21 6.96 13.74
CA VAL A 380 -1.61 5.61 13.83
C VAL A 380 -0.31 5.55 13.04
#